data_7450f510aa48e29e5718831b002bfa2d
#
_entry.id   7450f510aa48e29e5718831b002bfa2d
#
_cell.length_a   1.000
_cell.length_b   1.000
_cell.length_c   1.000
_cell.angle_alpha   90.00
_cell.angle_beta   90.00
_cell.angle_gamma   90.00
#
_symmetry.space_group_name_H-M   'P 1'
#
loop_
_entity.id
_entity.type
_entity.pdbx_description
1 polymer ?
#
loop_
_entity_poly.entity_id
_entity_poly.type
_entity_poly.pdbx_seq_one_letter_code
_entity_poly.pdbx_strand_id
1 'polypeptide(L)'
;GLSALIKKYTPSKETEDLNKYFNITSDDQIAVTLDDTVSEYKATSIDGKIYVDYNFVNKYINSRFYWDANENILLYATSSDLISVSADSDSYYVTKTANDFGYPIVKATSDSALIALDFVKQYSNIKYDFFEDPSRIMITSKWGDMDTATVKKDTQLRIKGGIKSPILKQLKADDTLTILESGKSWAKALTNDGI
;
A
#
# COMPACT_ATOMS: atom_id res chain seq x y z
N GLY A 1 2.55 -28.09 35.74
CA GLY A 1 3.90 -28.62 35.94
C GLY A 1 4.94 -27.88 35.07
N LEU A 2 6.19 -28.29 35.21
CA LEU A 2 7.30 -27.66 34.49
C LEU A 2 7.15 -27.71 32.97
N SER A 3 6.70 -28.84 32.42
CA SER A 3 6.50 -28.97 30.97
C SER A 3 5.40 -28.06 30.46
N ALA A 4 4.35 -27.78 31.25
CA ALA A 4 3.30 -26.82 30.87
C ALA A 4 3.84 -25.39 30.88
N LEU A 5 4.72 -25.03 31.81
CA LEU A 5 5.38 -23.72 31.84
C LEU A 5 6.32 -23.52 30.65
N ILE A 6 7.12 -24.54 30.34
CA ILE A 6 8.02 -24.50 29.18
C ILE A 6 7.19 -24.28 27.90
N LYS A 7 6.11 -25.05 27.72
CA LYS A 7 5.22 -24.89 26.54
C LYS A 7 4.61 -23.50 26.49
N LYS A 8 4.16 -22.93 27.63
CA LYS A 8 3.55 -21.60 27.69
C LYS A 8 4.50 -20.49 27.22
N TYR A 9 5.79 -20.57 27.55
CA TYR A 9 6.78 -19.55 27.24
C TYR A 9 7.66 -19.86 26.03
N THR A 10 7.38 -20.93 25.30
CA THR A 10 8.10 -21.28 24.08
C THR A 10 7.52 -20.50 22.92
N PRO A 11 8.34 -19.74 22.17
CA PRO A 11 7.88 -19.03 20.98
C PRO A 11 7.33 -19.98 19.93
N SER A 12 6.26 -19.57 19.24
CA SER A 12 5.74 -20.29 18.08
C SER A 12 6.74 -20.26 16.94
N LYS A 13 6.91 -21.38 16.25
CA LYS A 13 7.68 -21.51 15.02
C LYS A 13 6.79 -21.48 13.77
N GLU A 14 5.47 -21.36 13.95
CA GLU A 14 4.55 -21.25 12.84
C GLU A 14 4.83 -20.00 12.03
N THR A 15 4.82 -20.16 10.70
CA THR A 15 4.98 -19.05 9.76
C THR A 15 3.65 -18.72 9.12
N GLU A 16 3.43 -17.44 8.83
CA GLU A 16 2.28 -16.99 8.04
C GLU A 16 2.63 -17.03 6.56
N ASP A 17 1.70 -17.51 5.74
CA ASP A 17 1.77 -17.36 4.29
C ASP A 17 1.59 -15.88 3.94
N LEU A 18 2.56 -15.31 3.22
CA LEU A 18 2.51 -13.91 2.82
C LEU A 18 1.32 -13.61 1.90
N ASN A 19 0.90 -14.57 1.07
CA ASN A 19 -0.31 -14.39 0.26
C ASN A 19 -1.54 -14.19 1.13
N LYS A 20 -1.65 -14.96 2.20
CA LYS A 20 -2.74 -14.79 3.16
C LYS A 20 -2.66 -13.45 3.90
N TYR A 21 -1.48 -13.06 4.32
CA TYR A 21 -1.26 -11.77 5.00
C TYR A 21 -1.65 -10.59 4.11
N PHE A 22 -1.30 -10.63 2.83
CA PHE A 22 -1.62 -9.58 1.86
C PHE A 22 -2.99 -9.76 1.19
N ASN A 23 -3.81 -10.71 1.63
CA ASN A 23 -5.13 -11.00 1.06
C ASN A 23 -5.10 -11.36 -0.43
N ILE A 24 -4.07 -12.05 -0.87
CA ILE A 24 -3.91 -12.47 -2.26
C ILE A 24 -4.51 -13.86 -2.43
N THR A 25 -5.41 -14.00 -3.39
CA THR A 25 -6.12 -15.25 -3.69
C THR A 25 -5.79 -15.84 -5.07
N SER A 26 -5.08 -15.08 -5.90
CA SER A 26 -4.59 -15.54 -7.21
C SER A 26 -3.30 -14.84 -7.58
N ASP A 27 -2.48 -15.46 -8.44
CA ASP A 27 -1.13 -15.00 -8.76
C ASP A 27 -1.09 -13.69 -9.57
N ASP A 28 -2.20 -13.30 -10.19
CA ASP A 28 -2.32 -12.08 -10.98
C ASP A 28 -2.69 -10.85 -10.15
N GLN A 29 -2.96 -11.03 -8.87
CA GLN A 29 -3.31 -9.92 -7.97
C GLN A 29 -2.06 -9.18 -7.51
N ILE A 30 -2.21 -7.86 -7.36
CA ILE A 30 -1.20 -6.98 -6.76
C ILE A 30 -1.79 -6.39 -5.48
N ALA A 31 -1.25 -6.78 -4.35
CA ALA A 31 -1.72 -6.27 -3.06
C ALA A 31 -1.35 -4.79 -2.89
N VAL A 32 -2.14 -4.09 -2.10
CA VAL A 32 -1.90 -2.69 -1.75
C VAL A 32 -1.82 -2.57 -0.24
N THR A 33 -0.73 -2.01 0.24
CA THR A 33 -0.57 -1.59 1.62
C THR A 33 -0.54 -0.07 1.67
N LEU A 34 -1.38 0.52 2.49
CA LEU A 34 -1.39 1.96 2.74
C LEU A 34 -0.90 2.21 4.15
N ASP A 35 0.25 2.86 4.25
CA ASP A 35 0.96 3.07 5.51
C ASP A 35 1.21 1.74 6.24
N ASP A 36 0.48 1.43 7.27
CA ASP A 36 0.62 0.21 8.07
C ASP A 36 -0.50 -0.81 7.85
N THR A 37 -1.39 -0.59 6.88
CA THR A 37 -2.60 -1.39 6.71
C THR A 37 -2.66 -2.04 5.34
N VAL A 38 -2.86 -3.35 5.29
CA VAL A 38 -3.14 -4.06 4.04
C VAL A 38 -4.57 -3.73 3.62
N SER A 39 -4.71 -3.16 2.42
CA SER A 39 -6.01 -2.75 1.88
C SER A 39 -6.80 -3.95 1.33
N GLU A 40 -8.11 -3.83 1.34
CA GLU A 40 -8.99 -4.75 0.61
C GLU A 40 -8.88 -4.56 -0.91
N TYR A 41 -8.52 -3.35 -1.34
CA TYR A 41 -8.35 -3.04 -2.75
C TYR A 41 -7.06 -3.64 -3.28
N LYS A 42 -7.10 -4.07 -4.55
CA LYS A 42 -5.94 -4.54 -5.28
C LYS A 42 -5.55 -3.51 -6.33
N ALA A 43 -4.28 -3.43 -6.65
CA ALA A 43 -3.83 -2.68 -7.81
C ALA A 43 -3.92 -3.53 -9.07
N THR A 44 -3.95 -2.88 -10.21
CA THR A 44 -3.99 -3.52 -11.53
C THR A 44 -2.81 -3.04 -12.35
N SER A 45 -2.14 -3.95 -13.03
CA SER A 45 -1.09 -3.62 -14.00
C SER A 45 -1.66 -3.69 -15.41
N ILE A 46 -1.54 -2.60 -16.16
CA ILE A 46 -1.96 -2.52 -17.56
C ILE A 46 -0.79 -1.94 -18.36
N ASP A 47 -0.28 -2.69 -19.32
CA ASP A 47 0.86 -2.28 -20.15
C ASP A 47 2.07 -1.78 -19.32
N GLY A 48 2.32 -2.46 -18.20
CA GLY A 48 3.43 -2.14 -17.30
C GLY A 48 3.20 -0.93 -16.40
N LYS A 49 2.01 -0.34 -16.42
CA LYS A 49 1.65 0.80 -15.57
C LYS A 49 0.68 0.36 -14.48
N ILE A 50 0.81 0.95 -13.31
CA ILE A 50 0.02 0.60 -12.13
C ILE A 50 -1.19 1.53 -12.02
N TYR A 51 -2.35 0.91 -11.84
CA TYR A 51 -3.63 1.57 -11.66
C TYR A 51 -4.25 1.14 -10.33
N VAL A 52 -4.96 2.06 -9.70
CA VAL A 52 -5.70 1.82 -8.46
C VAL A 52 -7.15 2.24 -8.62
N ASP A 53 -8.03 1.62 -7.86
CA ASP A 53 -9.46 1.90 -7.91
C ASP A 53 -9.76 3.33 -7.43
N TYR A 54 -10.63 4.03 -8.14
CA TYR A 54 -11.08 5.38 -7.78
C TYR A 54 -11.64 5.44 -6.35
N ASN A 55 -12.42 4.46 -5.92
CA ASN A 55 -13.01 4.47 -4.58
C ASN A 55 -11.93 4.38 -3.50
N PHE A 56 -10.88 3.60 -3.74
CA PHE A 56 -9.72 3.55 -2.86
C PHE A 56 -9.05 4.93 -2.76
N VAL A 57 -8.81 5.57 -3.90
CA VAL A 57 -8.19 6.90 -3.95
C VAL A 57 -9.03 7.93 -3.21
N ASN A 58 -10.31 8.01 -3.54
CA ASN A 58 -11.23 9.00 -2.96
C ASN A 58 -11.37 8.82 -1.45
N LYS A 59 -11.49 7.57 -1.00
CA LYS A 59 -11.74 7.27 0.41
C LYS A 59 -10.50 7.38 1.29
N TYR A 60 -9.32 6.96 0.78
CA TYR A 60 -8.15 6.77 1.63
C TYR A 60 -6.96 7.66 1.29
N ILE A 61 -6.89 8.20 0.09
CA ILE A 61 -5.72 8.99 -0.34
C ILE A 61 -6.06 10.46 -0.52
N ASN A 62 -7.06 10.76 -1.37
CA ASN A 62 -7.34 12.14 -1.76
C ASN A 62 -8.80 12.28 -2.20
N SER A 63 -9.63 12.81 -1.32
CA SER A 63 -11.07 12.95 -1.53
C SER A 63 -11.44 14.01 -2.57
N ARG A 64 -10.48 14.78 -3.07
CA ARG A 64 -10.71 15.78 -4.13
C ARG A 64 -10.86 15.15 -5.52
N PHE A 65 -10.39 13.92 -5.71
CA PHE A 65 -10.67 13.18 -6.93
C PHE A 65 -12.16 12.82 -6.98
N TYR A 66 -12.78 13.10 -8.10
CA TYR A 66 -14.17 12.77 -8.37
C TYR A 66 -14.31 12.11 -9.73
N TRP A 67 -14.94 10.94 -9.77
CA TRP A 67 -15.23 10.22 -10.98
C TRP A 67 -16.70 10.44 -11.38
N ASP A 68 -16.91 11.06 -12.56
CA ASP A 68 -18.23 11.23 -13.15
C ASP A 68 -18.50 10.06 -14.10
N ALA A 69 -19.30 9.09 -13.62
CA ALA A 69 -19.61 7.88 -14.39
C ALA A 69 -20.53 8.15 -15.58
N ASN A 70 -21.28 9.25 -15.57
CA ASN A 70 -22.17 9.60 -16.66
C ASN A 70 -21.40 10.15 -17.86
N GLU A 71 -20.40 10.96 -17.59
CA GLU A 71 -19.57 11.59 -18.62
C GLU A 71 -18.26 10.86 -18.87
N ASN A 72 -17.94 9.86 -18.05
CA ASN A 72 -16.64 9.16 -18.08
C ASN A 72 -15.45 10.13 -17.98
N ILE A 73 -15.52 11.03 -17.00
CA ILE A 73 -14.51 12.05 -16.77
C ILE A 73 -14.07 11.99 -15.31
N LEU A 74 -12.75 12.02 -15.07
CA LEU A 74 -12.17 12.24 -13.76
C LEU A 74 -11.95 13.73 -13.56
N LEU A 75 -12.37 14.26 -12.43
CA LEU A 75 -12.23 15.65 -12.05
C LEU A 75 -11.41 15.80 -10.78
N TYR A 76 -10.61 16.87 -10.73
CA TYR A 76 -9.85 17.26 -9.56
C TYR A 76 -9.80 18.77 -9.46
N ALA A 77 -10.35 19.35 -8.40
CA ALA A 77 -10.37 20.80 -8.23
C ALA A 77 -9.26 21.23 -7.26
N THR A 78 -8.49 22.21 -7.69
CA THR A 78 -7.55 22.94 -6.82
C THR A 78 -8.18 24.31 -6.49
N SER A 79 -7.47 25.12 -5.71
CA SER A 79 -7.94 26.50 -5.41
C SER A 79 -8.04 27.41 -6.62
N SER A 80 -7.29 27.11 -7.68
CA SER A 80 -7.18 27.96 -8.89
C SER A 80 -7.60 27.28 -10.19
N ASP A 81 -7.60 25.94 -10.23
CA ASP A 81 -7.81 25.20 -11.48
C ASP A 81 -8.75 24.02 -11.32
N LEU A 82 -9.37 23.63 -12.43
CA LEU A 82 -10.08 22.37 -12.54
C LEU A 82 -9.29 21.46 -13.48
N ILE A 83 -8.85 20.34 -12.96
CA ILE A 83 -8.23 19.29 -13.75
C ILE A 83 -9.31 18.34 -14.24
N SER A 84 -9.34 18.04 -15.54
CA SER A 84 -10.28 17.10 -16.13
C SER A 84 -9.56 16.10 -17.03
N VAL A 85 -9.96 14.83 -16.91
CA VAL A 85 -9.37 13.73 -17.65
C VAL A 85 -10.47 12.83 -18.19
N SER A 86 -10.59 12.74 -19.52
CA SER A 86 -11.52 11.80 -20.13
C SER A 86 -10.98 10.38 -20.05
N ALA A 87 -11.85 9.40 -19.89
CA ALA A 87 -11.47 7.99 -19.88
C ALA A 87 -10.66 7.66 -21.15
N ASP A 88 -9.65 6.82 -20.97
CA ASP A 88 -8.73 6.34 -22.02
C ASP A 88 -7.83 7.40 -22.66
N SER A 89 -7.87 8.65 -22.20
CA SER A 89 -6.98 9.70 -22.69
C SER A 89 -5.63 9.67 -22.01
N ASP A 90 -4.58 9.87 -22.77
CA ASP A 90 -3.21 10.05 -22.27
C ASP A 90 -2.86 11.53 -22.03
N SER A 91 -3.81 12.42 -22.20
CA SER A 91 -3.70 13.85 -21.86
C SER A 91 -4.82 14.29 -20.94
N TYR A 92 -4.61 15.42 -20.29
CA TYR A 92 -5.55 16.00 -19.34
C TYR A 92 -5.55 17.52 -19.46
N TYR A 93 -6.63 18.16 -19.02
CA TYR A 93 -6.74 19.61 -19.02
C TYR A 93 -6.53 20.15 -17.60
N VAL A 94 -5.70 21.19 -17.50
CA VAL A 94 -5.65 22.08 -16.34
C VAL A 94 -6.39 23.33 -16.74
N THR A 95 -7.63 23.47 -16.29
CA THR A 95 -8.59 24.46 -16.74
C THR A 95 -8.79 24.36 -18.25
N LYS A 96 -8.14 25.18 -19.06
CA LYS A 96 -8.26 25.17 -20.52
C LYS A 96 -6.99 24.69 -21.24
N THR A 97 -5.94 24.39 -20.48
CA THR A 97 -4.64 24.02 -21.04
C THR A 97 -4.47 22.51 -21.07
N ALA A 98 -4.23 21.97 -22.27
CA ALA A 98 -3.96 20.55 -22.45
C ALA A 98 -2.52 20.21 -21.99
N ASN A 99 -2.39 19.09 -21.32
CA ASN A 99 -1.11 18.54 -20.86
C ASN A 99 -1.03 17.08 -21.26
N ASP A 100 0.14 16.63 -21.67
CA ASP A 100 0.39 15.23 -21.99
C ASP A 100 0.87 14.49 -20.74
N PHE A 101 0.31 13.31 -20.50
CA PHE A 101 0.77 12.41 -19.41
C PHE A 101 1.59 11.24 -19.95
N GLY A 102 1.41 10.90 -21.22
CA GLY A 102 2.19 9.88 -21.91
C GLY A 102 1.58 8.49 -21.96
N TYR A 103 0.54 8.21 -21.17
CA TYR A 103 -0.24 6.97 -21.25
C TYR A 103 -1.63 7.19 -20.63
N PRO A 104 -2.62 6.32 -20.89
CA PRO A 104 -3.97 6.51 -20.40
C PRO A 104 -4.01 6.67 -18.87
N ILE A 105 -4.65 7.76 -18.43
CA ILE A 105 -4.71 8.13 -17.01
C ILE A 105 -5.83 7.39 -16.28
N VAL A 106 -7.00 7.28 -16.93
CA VAL A 106 -8.21 6.72 -16.31
C VAL A 106 -8.80 5.67 -17.24
N LYS A 107 -9.21 4.55 -16.66
CA LYS A 107 -9.97 3.50 -17.35
C LYS A 107 -11.28 3.27 -16.63
N ALA A 108 -12.41 3.43 -17.32
CA ALA A 108 -13.71 3.14 -16.76
C ALA A 108 -13.87 1.63 -16.54
N THR A 109 -14.46 1.24 -15.41
CA THR A 109 -14.87 -0.13 -15.13
C THR A 109 -16.38 -0.22 -15.07
N SER A 110 -16.94 -1.43 -14.88
CA SER A 110 -18.40 -1.62 -14.82
C SER A 110 -19.06 -0.85 -13.70
N ASP A 111 -18.37 -0.63 -12.58
CA ASP A 111 -18.91 -0.04 -11.35
C ASP A 111 -18.08 1.12 -10.79
N SER A 112 -16.96 1.44 -11.41
CA SER A 112 -16.05 2.49 -10.94
C SER A 112 -15.08 2.90 -12.04
N ALA A 113 -13.86 3.24 -11.67
CA ALA A 113 -12.77 3.55 -12.59
C ALA A 113 -11.43 3.16 -11.96
N LEU A 114 -10.45 2.93 -12.82
CA LEU A 114 -9.06 2.76 -12.45
C LEU A 114 -8.29 4.02 -12.79
N ILE A 115 -7.46 4.50 -11.87
CA ILE A 115 -6.65 5.71 -12.06
C ILE A 115 -5.18 5.32 -12.00
N ALA A 116 -4.39 5.82 -12.94
CA ALA A 116 -2.93 5.64 -12.91
C ALA A 116 -2.38 6.16 -11.58
N LEU A 117 -1.62 5.31 -10.87
CA LEU A 117 -1.10 5.67 -9.55
C LEU A 117 -0.14 6.87 -9.63
N ASP A 118 0.63 6.97 -10.71
CA ASP A 118 1.51 8.12 -10.91
C ASP A 118 0.75 9.43 -11.12
N PHE A 119 -0.46 9.38 -11.65
CA PHE A 119 -1.32 10.57 -11.74
C PHE A 119 -1.86 10.95 -10.36
N VAL A 120 -2.29 9.97 -9.57
CA VAL A 120 -2.71 10.21 -8.18
C VAL A 120 -1.57 10.82 -7.38
N LYS A 121 -0.36 10.31 -7.56
CA LYS A 121 0.86 10.82 -6.90
C LYS A 121 1.14 12.28 -7.27
N GLN A 122 0.84 12.68 -8.50
CA GLN A 122 1.08 14.05 -8.97
C GLN A 122 0.30 15.09 -8.15
N TYR A 123 -0.88 14.74 -7.64
CA TYR A 123 -1.77 15.63 -6.88
C TYR A 123 -1.92 15.26 -5.41
N SER A 124 -1.18 14.27 -4.95
CA SER A 124 -1.29 13.75 -3.60
C SER A 124 0.10 13.64 -2.96
N ASN A 125 0.18 13.88 -1.66
CA ASN A 125 1.44 13.75 -0.94
C ASN A 125 1.68 12.29 -0.57
N ILE A 126 2.01 11.47 -1.57
CA ILE A 126 2.30 10.06 -1.40
C ILE A 126 3.60 9.67 -2.11
N LYS A 127 4.20 8.59 -1.65
CA LYS A 127 5.18 7.81 -2.39
C LYS A 127 4.75 6.36 -2.40
N TYR A 128 5.30 5.56 -3.31
CA TYR A 128 5.05 4.14 -3.31
C TYR A 128 6.26 3.35 -3.80
N ASP A 129 6.32 2.10 -3.36
CA ASP A 129 7.31 1.13 -3.79
C ASP A 129 6.60 -0.15 -4.24
N PHE A 130 7.14 -0.80 -5.26
CA PHE A 130 6.64 -2.07 -5.77
C PHE A 130 7.59 -3.19 -5.34
N PHE A 131 7.02 -4.26 -4.82
CA PHE A 131 7.76 -5.47 -4.43
C PHE A 131 7.13 -6.69 -5.07
N GLU A 132 7.93 -7.73 -5.24
CA GLU A 132 7.49 -9.02 -5.76
C GLU A 132 7.59 -10.09 -4.66
N ASP A 133 6.98 -11.25 -4.93
CA ASP A 133 6.99 -12.44 -4.09
C ASP A 133 6.37 -12.23 -2.69
N PRO A 134 5.08 -11.87 -2.62
CA PRO A 134 4.11 -11.67 -3.68
C PRO A 134 4.13 -10.24 -4.23
N SER A 135 3.56 -10.06 -5.42
CA SER A 135 3.42 -8.73 -6.03
C SER A 135 2.58 -7.83 -5.14
N ARG A 136 3.15 -6.69 -4.77
CA ARG A 136 2.50 -5.74 -3.86
C ARG A 136 3.06 -4.34 -4.02
N ILE A 137 2.23 -3.37 -3.68
CA ILE A 137 2.61 -1.96 -3.66
C ILE A 137 2.45 -1.46 -2.23
N MET A 138 3.47 -0.80 -1.73
CA MET A 138 3.45 -0.12 -0.45
C MET A 138 3.33 1.38 -0.70
N ILE A 139 2.19 1.96 -0.33
CA ILE A 139 1.94 3.40 -0.43
C ILE A 139 2.15 4.03 0.93
N THR A 140 2.93 5.10 0.95
CA THR A 140 3.17 5.89 2.15
C THR A 140 2.51 7.25 1.97
N SER A 141 1.59 7.61 2.85
CA SER A 141 0.89 8.90 2.84
C SER A 141 1.21 9.75 4.07
N LYS A 142 1.69 9.12 5.13
CA LYS A 142 2.02 9.80 6.38
C LYS A 142 3.52 10.04 6.44
N TRP A 143 3.89 11.29 6.40
CA TRP A 143 5.26 11.76 6.55
C TRP A 143 5.39 12.31 7.96
N GLY A 144 6.16 11.70 8.76
CA GLY A 144 6.50 12.16 10.09
C GLY A 144 7.91 11.73 10.40
N ASP A 145 8.44 12.18 11.52
CA ASP A 145 9.65 11.65 12.08
C ASP A 145 9.35 10.22 12.53
N MET A 146 9.64 9.27 11.65
CA MET A 146 9.55 7.86 11.98
C MET A 146 10.86 7.42 12.58
N ASP A 147 10.78 6.83 13.76
CA ASP A 147 11.94 6.22 14.39
C ASP A 147 12.40 5.02 13.57
N THR A 148 13.69 4.88 13.46
CA THR A 148 14.31 3.70 12.89
C THR A 148 15.00 2.90 14.00
N ALA A 149 15.10 1.60 13.80
CA ALA A 149 15.80 0.72 14.73
C ALA A 149 16.64 -0.27 13.95
N THR A 150 17.73 -0.70 14.57
CA THR A 150 18.59 -1.75 14.04
C THR A 150 18.41 -3.01 14.89
N VAL A 151 18.21 -4.13 14.24
CA VAL A 151 18.10 -5.44 14.89
C VAL A 151 19.47 -5.80 15.49
N LYS A 152 19.52 -6.09 16.79
CA LYS A 152 20.80 -6.39 17.48
C LYS A 152 21.21 -7.85 17.35
N LYS A 153 20.24 -8.76 17.32
CA LYS A 153 20.45 -10.19 17.16
C LYS A 153 19.31 -10.79 16.36
N ASP A 154 19.56 -11.91 15.72
CA ASP A 154 18.55 -12.61 14.95
C ASP A 154 17.27 -12.79 15.74
N THR A 155 16.15 -12.43 15.12
CA THR A 155 14.81 -12.49 15.71
C THR A 155 13.75 -12.64 14.62
N GLN A 156 12.49 -12.47 14.96
CA GLN A 156 11.38 -12.64 14.03
C GLN A 156 10.44 -11.45 14.07
N LEU A 157 9.92 -11.10 12.90
CA LEU A 157 8.77 -10.24 12.74
C LEU A 157 7.52 -11.12 12.79
N ARG A 158 6.56 -10.78 13.63
CA ARG A 158 5.34 -11.56 13.84
C ARG A 158 4.11 -10.77 13.43
N ILE A 159 2.99 -11.44 13.15
CA ILE A 159 1.74 -10.79 12.75
C ILE A 159 1.28 -9.76 13.77
N LYS A 160 1.41 -10.10 15.05
CA LYS A 160 1.06 -9.21 16.16
C LYS A 160 1.96 -9.47 17.35
N GLY A 161 1.94 -8.58 18.33
CA GLY A 161 2.74 -8.71 19.54
C GLY A 161 2.42 -9.99 20.29
N GLY A 162 3.43 -10.80 20.54
CA GLY A 162 3.31 -12.03 21.28
C GLY A 162 4.12 -13.17 20.68
N ILE A 163 4.80 -13.94 21.54
CA ILE A 163 5.66 -15.05 21.09
C ILE A 163 4.87 -16.22 20.48
N LYS A 164 3.56 -16.26 20.64
CA LYS A 164 2.69 -17.28 20.06
C LYS A 164 2.11 -16.88 18.71
N SER A 165 2.26 -15.62 18.31
CA SER A 165 1.81 -15.14 17.01
C SER A 165 2.67 -15.72 15.87
N PRO A 166 2.09 -16.06 14.72
CA PRO A 166 2.84 -16.56 13.58
C PRO A 166 3.91 -15.58 13.07
N ILE A 167 4.96 -16.13 12.50
CA ILE A 167 6.11 -15.40 11.98
C ILE A 167 5.80 -14.94 10.54
N LEU A 168 5.98 -13.64 10.27
CA LEU A 168 5.92 -13.08 8.92
C LEU A 168 7.28 -13.15 8.21
N LYS A 169 8.34 -12.86 8.95
CA LYS A 169 9.69 -12.76 8.37
C LYS A 169 10.75 -13.02 9.44
N GLN A 170 11.82 -13.69 9.04
CA GLN A 170 13.03 -13.79 9.86
C GLN A 170 13.84 -12.49 9.73
N LEU A 171 14.26 -11.96 10.86
CA LEU A 171 15.09 -10.77 10.92
C LEU A 171 16.49 -11.17 11.40
N LYS A 172 17.50 -10.58 10.74
CA LYS A 172 18.90 -10.81 11.07
C LYS A 172 19.49 -9.62 11.78
N ALA A 173 20.54 -9.85 12.56
CA ALA A 173 21.32 -8.77 13.13
C ALA A 173 21.74 -7.77 12.04
N ASP A 174 21.68 -6.50 12.37
CA ASP A 174 21.97 -5.35 11.51
C ASP A 174 20.87 -5.00 10.49
N ASP A 175 19.80 -5.77 10.39
CA ASP A 175 18.63 -5.34 9.62
C ASP A 175 18.06 -4.03 10.20
N THR A 176 17.61 -3.14 9.35
CA THR A 176 16.97 -1.88 9.75
C THR A 176 15.46 -1.98 9.64
N LEU A 177 14.76 -1.36 10.58
CA LEU A 177 13.31 -1.33 10.66
C LEU A 177 12.83 0.11 10.83
N THR A 178 11.66 0.40 10.27
CA THR A 178 10.92 1.60 10.63
C THR A 178 9.96 1.25 11.76
N ILE A 179 10.01 2.00 12.86
CA ILE A 179 9.14 1.77 14.01
C ILE A 179 7.88 2.61 13.87
N LEU A 180 6.75 1.95 13.77
CA LEU A 180 5.45 2.57 13.63
C LEU A 180 4.82 2.88 14.98
N GLU A 181 5.02 1.99 15.95
CA GLU A 181 4.46 2.10 17.28
C GLU A 181 5.36 1.36 18.27
N SER A 182 5.64 1.99 19.40
CA SER A 182 6.48 1.38 20.46
C SER A 182 5.64 1.02 21.68
N GLY A 183 5.83 -0.18 22.18
CA GLY A 183 5.28 -0.67 23.42
C GLY A 183 6.37 -1.13 24.38
N LYS A 184 5.99 -1.62 25.57
CA LYS A 184 6.95 -2.07 26.60
C LYS A 184 7.75 -3.28 26.16
N SER A 185 7.09 -4.25 25.56
CA SER A 185 7.70 -5.55 25.20
C SER A 185 7.71 -5.79 23.70
N TRP A 186 6.89 -5.06 22.95
CA TRP A 186 6.72 -5.23 21.53
C TRP A 186 6.64 -3.89 20.84
N ALA A 187 7.11 -3.84 19.60
CA ALA A 187 6.96 -2.69 18.72
C ALA A 187 6.30 -3.13 17.42
N LYS A 188 5.49 -2.26 16.85
CA LYS A 188 4.99 -2.43 15.48
C LYS A 188 6.02 -1.85 14.54
N ALA A 189 6.48 -2.65 13.60
CA ALA A 189 7.59 -2.28 12.73
C ALA A 189 7.31 -2.65 11.28
N LEU A 190 7.98 -1.96 10.38
CA LEU A 190 7.92 -2.19 8.96
C LEU A 190 9.32 -2.42 8.43
N THR A 191 9.49 -3.49 7.65
CA THR A 191 10.77 -3.79 7.00
C THR A 191 10.93 -2.99 5.71
N ASN A 192 12.15 -2.97 5.18
CA ASN A 192 12.44 -2.24 3.93
C ASN A 192 11.74 -2.83 2.70
N ASP A 193 11.33 -4.09 2.77
CA ASP A 193 10.58 -4.75 1.69
C ASP A 193 9.07 -4.78 1.92
N GLY A 194 8.58 -3.90 2.78
CA GLY A 194 7.14 -3.65 2.94
C GLY A 194 6.37 -4.71 3.70
N ILE A 195 7.03 -5.38 4.64
CA ILE A 195 6.38 -6.37 5.50
C ILE A 195 6.29 -5.86 6.92
#